data_8fd2b694e07ebfa3173fc9ca1b5b7017
#
_entry.id   8fd2b694e07ebfa3173fc9ca1b5b7017
#
_cell.length_a   1.000
_cell.length_b   1.000
_cell.length_c   1.000
_cell.angle_alpha   90.00
_cell.angle_beta   90.00
_cell.angle_gamma   90.00
#
_symmetry.space_group_name_H-M   'P 1'
#
loop_
_entity.id
_entity.type
_entity.pdbx_description
1 polymer ?
#
loop_
_entity_poly.entity_id
_entity_poly.type
_entity_poly.pdbx_seq_one_letter_code
_entity_poly.pdbx_strand_id
1 'polypeptide(L)'
;MKIAILGTRGIPANYGGFETFAEECAAGLVARGHDVTVYGRSHYVPRDLRSCRGVRVTVLPTLPWKYTDTVVHTLLSVLHAVPRRFDAILICNAANSVFAWIPRIFGSRVVVNVDGIERLRSKWNRLGKAYYRLCEYLSTLFPDEIVTPSGIIAKPAAWR
;
A
#
# COMPACT_ATOMS: atom_id res chain seq x y z
N MET A 1 -14.24 -11.72 -5.08
CA MET A 1 -13.74 -11.09 -3.83
C MET A 1 -13.70 -9.59 -4.01
N LYS A 2 -13.89 -8.85 -2.93
CA LYS A 2 -13.76 -7.40 -2.89
C LYS A 2 -12.37 -7.02 -2.34
N ILE A 3 -11.53 -6.40 -3.15
CA ILE A 3 -10.12 -6.19 -2.87
C ILE A 3 -9.80 -4.69 -2.86
N ALA A 4 -9.01 -4.22 -1.89
CA ALA A 4 -8.48 -2.86 -1.86
C ALA A 4 -6.95 -2.86 -2.03
N ILE A 5 -6.43 -1.88 -2.76
CA ILE A 5 -4.99 -1.62 -2.89
C ILE A 5 -4.71 -0.22 -2.35
N LEU A 6 -3.85 -0.15 -1.33
CA LEU A 6 -3.52 1.04 -0.58
C LEU A 6 -2.01 1.34 -0.63
N GLY A 7 -1.62 2.56 -0.26
CA GLY A 7 -0.22 2.91 -0.03
C GLY A 7 0.55 3.38 -1.26
N THR A 8 -0.11 3.46 -2.42
CA THR A 8 0.44 4.05 -3.65
C THR A 8 -0.01 5.51 -3.81
N ARG A 9 0.45 6.16 -4.89
CA ARG A 9 -0.08 7.48 -5.30
C ARG A 9 -1.42 7.36 -6.03
N GLY A 10 -1.78 6.16 -6.47
CA GLY A 10 -2.99 5.84 -7.21
C GLY A 10 -2.72 5.47 -8.67
N ILE A 11 -3.80 5.23 -9.40
CA ILE A 11 -3.81 4.93 -10.83
C ILE A 11 -4.62 5.98 -11.59
N PRO A 12 -4.34 6.26 -12.89
CA PRO A 12 -3.30 5.66 -13.75
C PRO A 12 -1.87 5.87 -13.25
N ALA A 13 -0.96 4.95 -13.59
CA ALA A 13 0.43 5.00 -13.18
C ALA A 13 1.17 6.12 -13.94
N ASN A 14 1.53 7.19 -13.22
CA ASN A 14 2.22 8.35 -13.80
C ASN A 14 3.64 8.56 -13.28
N TYR A 15 4.10 7.77 -12.28
CA TYR A 15 5.33 8.15 -11.60
C TYR A 15 6.30 7.01 -11.25
N GLY A 16 5.89 5.85 -10.79
CA GLY A 16 6.84 4.89 -10.23
C GLY A 16 6.42 3.43 -10.24
N GLY A 17 7.34 2.57 -9.80
CA GLY A 17 7.15 1.13 -9.82
C GLY A 17 5.94 0.63 -9.02
N PHE A 18 5.61 1.26 -7.89
CA PHE A 18 4.43 0.89 -7.09
C PHE A 18 3.13 1.22 -7.81
N GLU A 19 3.05 2.34 -8.52
CA GLU A 19 1.88 2.74 -9.28
C GLU A 19 1.65 1.79 -10.47
N THR A 20 2.72 1.46 -11.20
CA THR A 20 2.67 0.48 -12.30
C THR A 20 2.28 -0.90 -11.78
N PHE A 21 2.89 -1.37 -10.69
CA PHE A 21 2.53 -2.62 -10.04
C PHE A 21 1.06 -2.63 -9.62
N ALA A 22 0.57 -1.56 -8.98
CA ALA A 22 -0.81 -1.49 -8.50
C ALA A 22 -1.82 -1.49 -9.67
N GLU A 23 -1.51 -0.78 -10.76
CA GLU A 23 -2.36 -0.74 -11.95
C GLU A 23 -2.46 -2.09 -12.63
N GLU A 24 -1.32 -2.74 -12.90
CA GLU A 24 -1.29 -4.05 -13.57
C GLU A 24 -1.88 -5.16 -12.69
N CYS A 25 -1.55 -5.16 -11.39
CA CYS A 25 -2.12 -6.09 -10.42
C CYS A 25 -3.65 -5.92 -10.33
N ALA A 26 -4.13 -4.69 -10.20
CA ALA A 26 -5.56 -4.39 -10.10
C ALA A 26 -6.31 -4.81 -11.38
N ALA A 27 -5.79 -4.47 -12.56
CA ALA A 27 -6.38 -4.85 -13.84
C ALA A 27 -6.40 -6.38 -14.01
N GLY A 28 -5.34 -7.07 -13.63
CA GLY A 28 -5.28 -8.53 -13.65
C GLY A 28 -6.27 -9.21 -12.70
N LEU A 29 -6.53 -8.60 -11.53
CA LEU A 29 -7.54 -9.09 -10.59
C LEU A 29 -8.96 -8.84 -11.10
N VAL A 30 -9.24 -7.68 -11.72
CA VAL A 30 -10.53 -7.40 -12.37
C VAL A 30 -10.80 -8.40 -13.49
N ALA A 31 -9.80 -8.71 -14.33
CA ALA A 31 -9.92 -9.70 -15.38
C ALA A 31 -10.26 -11.12 -14.85
N ARG A 32 -9.93 -11.40 -13.58
CA ARG A 32 -10.29 -12.63 -12.88
C ARG A 32 -11.64 -12.56 -12.14
N GLY A 33 -12.41 -11.50 -12.35
CA GLY A 33 -13.76 -11.34 -11.78
C GLY A 33 -13.79 -10.80 -10.34
N HIS A 34 -12.71 -10.15 -9.87
CA HIS A 34 -12.71 -9.50 -8.58
C HIS A 34 -13.17 -8.03 -8.64
N ASP A 35 -13.84 -7.55 -7.60
CA ASP A 35 -14.17 -6.12 -7.42
C ASP A 35 -12.97 -5.42 -6.77
N VAL A 36 -12.23 -4.63 -7.54
CA VAL A 36 -10.97 -4.03 -7.08
C VAL A 36 -11.12 -2.51 -6.95
N THR A 37 -10.65 -1.99 -5.81
CA THR A 37 -10.56 -0.56 -5.53
C THR A 37 -9.13 -0.17 -5.25
N VAL A 38 -8.59 0.82 -5.99
CA VAL A 38 -7.28 1.43 -5.73
C VAL A 38 -7.49 2.79 -5.09
N TYR A 39 -6.76 3.05 -4.00
CA TYR A 39 -6.78 4.35 -3.32
C TYR A 39 -5.70 5.26 -3.88
N GLY A 40 -6.11 6.44 -4.34
CA GLY A 40 -5.25 7.47 -4.92
C GLY A 40 -5.19 8.74 -4.08
N ARG A 41 -4.10 9.50 -4.23
CA ARG A 41 -3.88 10.78 -3.54
C ARG A 41 -4.34 11.94 -4.43
N SER A 42 -5.07 12.87 -3.85
CA SER A 42 -5.74 13.98 -4.58
C SER A 42 -4.82 14.95 -5.32
N HIS A 43 -3.51 14.93 -5.08
CA HIS A 43 -2.54 15.75 -5.81
C HIS A 43 -1.78 14.97 -6.91
N TYR A 44 -2.01 13.67 -7.04
CA TYR A 44 -1.47 12.84 -8.13
C TYR A 44 -2.57 12.30 -9.05
N VAL A 45 -3.80 12.16 -8.54
CA VAL A 45 -4.94 11.61 -9.27
C VAL A 45 -6.08 12.62 -9.26
N PRO A 46 -6.73 12.90 -10.40
CA PRO A 46 -7.89 13.77 -10.45
C PRO A 46 -8.98 13.33 -9.49
N ARG A 47 -9.55 14.29 -8.73
CA ARG A 47 -10.56 14.00 -7.69
C ARG A 47 -11.87 13.44 -8.24
N ASP A 48 -12.16 13.70 -9.48
CA ASP A 48 -13.35 13.24 -10.22
C ASP A 48 -13.16 11.88 -10.88
N LEU A 49 -11.93 11.35 -10.94
CA LEU A 49 -11.67 10.03 -11.48
C LEU A 49 -12.30 8.94 -10.61
N ARG A 50 -13.20 8.15 -11.19
CA ARG A 50 -13.94 7.08 -10.49
C ARG A 50 -13.49 5.68 -10.89
N SER A 51 -12.94 5.53 -12.08
CA SER A 51 -12.49 4.22 -12.58
C SER A 51 -11.36 4.36 -13.60
N CYS A 52 -10.51 3.34 -13.67
CA CYS A 52 -9.43 3.19 -14.64
C CYS A 52 -9.28 1.71 -14.96
N ARG A 53 -9.36 1.31 -16.24
CA ARG A 53 -9.22 -0.08 -16.71
C ARG A 53 -10.15 -1.08 -15.99
N GLY A 54 -11.38 -0.66 -15.66
CA GLY A 54 -12.34 -1.48 -14.90
C GLY A 54 -12.10 -1.51 -13.38
N VAL A 55 -11.03 -0.91 -12.90
CA VAL A 55 -10.70 -0.79 -11.48
C VAL A 55 -11.39 0.44 -10.91
N ARG A 56 -12.04 0.32 -9.77
CA ARG A 56 -12.60 1.47 -9.05
C ARG A 56 -11.47 2.30 -8.44
N VAL A 57 -11.54 3.63 -8.57
CA VAL A 57 -10.58 4.56 -7.99
C VAL A 57 -11.26 5.36 -6.88
N THR A 58 -10.65 5.38 -5.70
CA THR A 58 -11.07 6.20 -4.58
C THR A 58 -9.98 7.21 -4.25
N VAL A 59 -10.24 8.49 -4.53
CA VAL A 59 -9.26 9.55 -4.30
C VAL A 59 -9.50 10.18 -2.93
N LEU A 60 -8.49 10.15 -2.06
CA LEU A 60 -8.53 10.76 -0.73
C LEU A 60 -7.55 11.93 -0.61
N PRO A 61 -7.85 12.91 0.26
CA PRO A 61 -6.93 13.98 0.56
C PRO A 61 -5.71 13.45 1.32
N THR A 62 -4.61 14.20 1.24
CA THR A 62 -3.40 13.95 2.03
C THR A 62 -2.64 15.25 2.27
N LEU A 63 -1.69 15.22 3.19
CA LEU A 63 -0.80 16.34 3.45
C LEU A 63 0.42 16.23 2.53
N PRO A 64 0.67 17.18 1.60
CA PRO A 64 1.71 17.07 0.57
C PRO A 64 3.12 17.34 1.12
N TRP A 65 3.45 16.83 2.29
CA TRP A 65 4.77 16.97 2.92
C TRP A 65 5.59 15.68 2.72
N LYS A 66 6.87 15.84 2.47
CA LYS A 66 7.81 14.76 2.12
C LYS A 66 7.72 13.50 2.99
N TYR A 67 7.49 13.63 4.29
CA TYR A 67 7.51 12.52 5.25
C TYR A 67 6.12 12.03 5.67
N THR A 68 5.11 12.88 5.59
CA THR A 68 3.77 12.59 6.09
C THR A 68 2.79 12.16 5.01
N ASP A 69 3.04 12.54 3.76
CA ASP A 69 2.15 12.27 2.64
C ASP A 69 1.72 10.79 2.55
N THR A 70 2.69 9.88 2.55
CA THR A 70 2.41 8.44 2.45
C THR A 70 1.70 7.92 3.70
N VAL A 71 2.17 8.29 4.87
CA VAL A 71 1.67 7.78 6.15
C VAL A 71 0.24 8.25 6.40
N VAL A 72 -0.01 9.56 6.25
CA VAL A 72 -1.36 10.13 6.45
C VAL A 72 -2.35 9.58 5.43
N HIS A 73 -1.97 9.52 4.15
CA HIS A 73 -2.86 8.97 3.13
C HIS A 73 -3.19 7.50 3.39
N THR A 74 -2.21 6.69 3.80
CA THR A 74 -2.47 5.27 4.08
C THR A 74 -3.37 5.09 5.30
N LEU A 75 -3.17 5.88 6.36
CA LEU A 75 -4.07 5.87 7.51
C LEU A 75 -5.52 6.21 7.10
N LEU A 76 -5.70 7.31 6.36
CA LEU A 76 -7.03 7.70 5.86
C LEU A 76 -7.64 6.62 4.96
N SER A 77 -6.83 6.00 4.10
CA SER A 77 -7.27 4.92 3.22
C SER A 77 -7.73 3.69 4.01
N VAL A 78 -6.98 3.30 5.04
CA VAL A 78 -7.34 2.19 5.93
C VAL A 78 -8.64 2.50 6.67
N LEU A 79 -8.77 3.67 7.29
CA LEU A 79 -9.99 4.07 8.00
C LEU A 79 -11.21 4.15 7.07
N HIS A 80 -11.02 4.56 5.82
CA HIS A 80 -12.08 4.58 4.82
C HIS A 80 -12.42 3.17 4.30
N ALA A 81 -11.45 2.24 4.26
CA ALA A 81 -11.63 0.88 3.77
C ALA A 81 -12.37 -0.02 4.79
N VAL A 82 -12.07 0.12 6.08
CA VAL A 82 -12.62 -0.73 7.15
C VAL A 82 -14.16 -0.84 7.09
N PRO A 83 -14.95 0.24 7.09
CA PRO A 83 -16.41 0.13 7.05
C PRO A 83 -16.97 -0.44 5.73
N ARG A 84 -16.15 -0.51 4.69
CA ARG A 84 -16.52 -1.04 3.36
C ARG A 84 -16.34 -2.55 3.25
N ARG A 85 -15.77 -3.20 4.27
CA ARG A 85 -15.63 -4.65 4.40
C ARG A 85 -15.00 -5.29 3.15
N PHE A 86 -13.75 -4.99 2.89
CA PHE A 86 -12.96 -5.68 1.87
C PHE A 86 -12.57 -7.08 2.37
N ASP A 87 -12.65 -8.08 1.49
CA ASP A 87 -12.19 -9.44 1.78
C ASP A 87 -10.67 -9.49 1.94
N ALA A 88 -9.96 -8.73 1.08
CA ALA A 88 -8.51 -8.61 1.13
C ALA A 88 -8.05 -7.17 0.92
N ILE A 89 -6.96 -6.80 1.58
CA ILE A 89 -6.33 -5.48 1.47
C ILE A 89 -4.85 -5.65 1.20
N LEU A 90 -4.39 -5.15 0.05
CA LEU A 90 -2.99 -5.06 -0.30
C LEU A 90 -2.45 -3.68 0.07
N ILE A 91 -1.47 -3.65 0.97
CA ILE A 91 -0.79 -2.42 1.39
C ILE A 91 0.58 -2.37 0.74
N CYS A 92 0.81 -1.39 -0.13
CA CYS A 92 2.09 -1.18 -0.79
C CYS A 92 3.03 -0.36 0.08
N ASN A 93 4.32 -0.72 0.06
CA ASN A 93 5.42 -0.13 0.80
C ASN A 93 5.46 -0.51 2.30
N ALA A 94 6.62 -0.99 2.76
CA ALA A 94 6.86 -1.37 4.15
C ALA A 94 6.57 -0.25 5.17
N ALA A 95 6.76 1.03 4.79
CA ALA A 95 6.45 2.17 5.66
C ALA A 95 4.99 2.22 6.14
N ASN A 96 4.09 1.54 5.43
CA ASN A 96 2.66 1.52 5.72
C ASN A 96 2.23 0.32 6.58
N SER A 97 3.13 -0.62 6.86
CA SER A 97 2.82 -1.84 7.62
C SER A 97 2.38 -1.54 9.06
N VAL A 98 2.73 -0.38 9.59
CA VAL A 98 2.25 0.09 10.91
C VAL A 98 0.72 0.13 11.01
N PHE A 99 0.01 0.23 9.91
CA PHE A 99 -1.46 0.24 9.87
C PHE A 99 -2.08 -1.12 9.48
N ALA A 100 -1.27 -2.14 9.17
CA ALA A 100 -1.75 -3.42 8.66
C ALA A 100 -2.64 -4.18 9.67
N TRP A 101 -2.41 -3.99 10.96
CA TRP A 101 -3.23 -4.61 12.01
C TRP A 101 -4.67 -4.10 12.05
N ILE A 102 -4.93 -2.85 11.63
CA ILE A 102 -6.27 -2.25 11.70
C ILE A 102 -7.28 -3.05 10.87
N PRO A 103 -7.14 -3.18 9.53
CA PRO A 103 -8.12 -3.92 8.75
C PRO A 103 -8.16 -5.41 9.11
N ARG A 104 -7.07 -5.98 9.64
CA ARG A 104 -7.02 -7.37 10.07
C ARG A 104 -7.96 -7.64 11.24
N ILE A 105 -7.99 -6.79 12.28
CA ILE A 105 -8.93 -6.96 13.40
C ILE A 105 -10.39 -6.78 12.99
N PHE A 106 -10.65 -6.13 11.84
CA PHE A 106 -11.99 -6.01 11.28
C PHE A 106 -12.32 -7.11 10.25
N GLY A 107 -11.48 -8.16 10.16
CA GLY A 107 -11.76 -9.37 9.39
C GLY A 107 -11.30 -9.35 7.93
N SER A 108 -10.57 -8.32 7.48
CA SER A 108 -9.93 -8.33 6.16
C SER A 108 -8.63 -9.12 6.19
N ARG A 109 -8.36 -9.93 5.16
CA ARG A 109 -7.04 -10.50 4.96
C ARG A 109 -6.07 -9.42 4.48
N VAL A 110 -4.94 -9.26 5.16
CA VAL A 110 -3.99 -8.18 4.88
C VAL A 110 -2.71 -8.73 4.29
N VAL A 111 -2.34 -8.18 3.13
CA VAL A 111 -1.09 -8.49 2.42
C VAL A 111 -0.26 -7.20 2.35
N VAL A 112 1.03 -7.28 2.67
CA VAL A 112 1.95 -6.14 2.52
C VAL A 112 2.93 -6.44 1.39
N ASN A 113 3.04 -5.51 0.43
CA ASN A 113 4.06 -5.56 -0.61
C ASN A 113 5.29 -4.75 -0.18
N VAL A 114 6.44 -5.42 -0.14
CA VAL A 114 7.73 -4.83 0.22
C VAL A 114 8.68 -4.97 -0.96
N ASP A 115 9.01 -3.85 -1.62
CA ASP A 115 9.85 -3.83 -2.82
C ASP A 115 11.34 -3.60 -2.55
N GLY A 116 11.71 -3.26 -1.31
CA GLY A 116 13.10 -3.01 -0.97
C GLY A 116 13.33 -2.71 0.51
N ILE A 117 14.60 -2.71 0.91
CA ILE A 117 15.02 -2.34 2.26
C ILE A 117 15.26 -0.83 2.29
N GLU A 118 14.18 -0.06 2.51
CA GLU A 118 14.20 1.41 2.42
C GLU A 118 15.16 2.06 3.44
N ARG A 119 15.38 1.45 4.60
CA ARG A 119 16.32 1.97 5.62
C ARG A 119 17.75 2.13 5.11
N LEU A 120 18.15 1.36 4.10
CA LEU A 120 19.50 1.43 3.54
C LEU A 120 19.70 2.59 2.57
N ARG A 121 18.62 3.25 2.14
CA ARG A 121 18.71 4.37 1.20
C ARG A 121 19.28 5.62 1.90
N SER A 122 20.22 6.28 1.23
CA SER A 122 20.92 7.49 1.73
C SER A 122 20.00 8.71 1.93
N LYS A 123 18.84 8.72 1.27
CA LYS A 123 17.87 9.84 1.35
C LYS A 123 17.23 10.01 2.74
N TRP A 124 17.35 9.03 3.64
CA TRP A 124 16.73 9.04 4.95
C TRP A 124 17.70 9.49 6.05
N ASN A 125 17.23 10.39 6.92
CA ASN A 125 17.91 10.75 8.15
C ASN A 125 17.79 9.64 9.22
N ARG A 126 18.43 9.81 10.39
CA ARG A 126 18.42 8.80 11.47
C ARG A 126 17.00 8.41 11.91
N LEU A 127 16.11 9.40 12.06
CA LEU A 127 14.70 9.16 12.44
C LEU A 127 13.94 8.38 11.35
N GLY A 128 14.12 8.76 10.08
CA GLY A 128 13.52 8.03 8.96
C GLY A 128 14.00 6.58 8.88
N LYS A 129 15.29 6.33 9.10
CA LYS A 129 15.85 4.96 9.14
C LYS A 129 15.28 4.14 10.30
N ALA A 130 15.13 4.75 11.49
CA ALA A 130 14.53 4.09 12.65
C ALA A 130 13.06 3.75 12.40
N TYR A 131 12.29 4.69 11.81
CA TYR A 131 10.91 4.45 11.40
C TYR A 131 10.79 3.28 10.41
N TYR A 132 11.62 3.26 9.33
CA TYR A 132 11.60 2.16 8.38
C TYR A 132 11.99 0.84 8.99
N ARG A 133 12.99 0.82 9.91
CA ARG A 133 13.34 -0.40 10.65
C ARG A 133 12.18 -0.95 11.46
N LEU A 134 11.44 -0.08 12.14
CA LEU A 134 10.23 -0.46 12.86
C LEU A 134 9.17 -0.99 11.89
N CYS A 135 8.89 -0.29 10.80
CA CYS A 135 7.87 -0.70 9.82
C CYS A 135 8.24 -2.02 9.11
N GLU A 136 9.52 -2.22 8.78
CA GLU A 136 10.02 -3.48 8.25
C GLU A 136 9.80 -4.63 9.25
N TYR A 137 10.08 -4.42 10.54
CA TYR A 137 9.76 -5.40 11.59
C TYR A 137 8.26 -5.65 11.70
N LEU A 138 7.43 -4.61 11.72
CA LEU A 138 5.98 -4.73 11.80
C LEU A 138 5.37 -5.38 10.55
N SER A 139 6.02 -5.28 9.40
CA SER A 139 5.59 -5.98 8.18
C SER A 139 5.71 -7.50 8.28
N THR A 140 6.46 -8.02 9.24
CA THR A 140 6.54 -9.46 9.52
C THR A 140 5.54 -9.94 10.57
N LEU A 141 4.91 -9.04 11.30
CA LEU A 141 4.01 -9.38 12.42
C LEU A 141 2.53 -9.15 12.10
N PHE A 142 2.22 -8.02 11.47
CA PHE A 142 0.83 -7.56 11.34
C PHE A 142 0.08 -8.10 10.13
N PRO A 143 0.68 -8.23 8.93
CA PRO A 143 -0.03 -8.79 7.80
C PRO A 143 -0.18 -10.31 7.91
N ASP A 144 -1.13 -10.86 7.16
CA ASP A 144 -1.28 -12.30 7.01
C ASP A 144 -0.25 -12.86 6.04
N GLU A 145 0.16 -12.04 5.04
CA GLU A 145 1.15 -12.43 4.04
C GLU A 145 2.02 -11.24 3.59
N ILE A 146 3.23 -11.54 3.14
CA ILE A 146 4.16 -10.58 2.55
C ILE A 146 4.41 -10.97 1.10
N VAL A 147 4.31 -10.00 0.20
CA VAL A 147 4.71 -10.13 -1.20
C VAL A 147 5.97 -9.31 -1.44
N THR A 148 6.95 -9.90 -2.07
CA THR A 148 8.20 -9.23 -2.43
C THR A 148 8.64 -9.63 -3.84
N PRO A 149 9.10 -8.68 -4.68
CA PRO A 149 9.55 -8.97 -6.04
C PRO A 149 10.93 -9.66 -6.08
N SER A 150 11.64 -9.74 -4.95
CA SER A 150 13.00 -10.26 -4.88
C SER A 150 13.14 -11.42 -3.88
N GLY A 151 13.67 -12.56 -4.34
CA GLY A 151 14.01 -13.68 -3.48
C GLY A 151 15.06 -13.34 -2.40
N ILE A 152 15.83 -12.27 -2.57
CA ILE A 152 16.79 -11.78 -1.56
C ILE A 152 16.04 -11.14 -0.40
N ILE A 153 14.99 -10.35 -0.70
CA ILE A 153 14.14 -9.69 0.31
C ILE A 153 13.27 -10.72 1.04
N ALA A 154 12.88 -11.79 0.37
CA ALA A 154 12.08 -12.86 0.97
C ALA A 154 12.84 -13.67 2.05
N LYS A 155 14.17 -13.57 2.13
CA LYS A 155 14.95 -14.32 3.14
C LYS A 155 14.82 -13.66 4.52
N PRO A 156 14.52 -14.44 5.59
CA PRO A 156 14.39 -13.90 6.95
C PRO A 156 15.61 -13.12 7.45
N ALA A 157 16.81 -13.44 6.94
CA ALA A 157 18.05 -12.74 7.29
C ALA A 157 18.09 -11.26 6.78
N ALA A 158 17.30 -10.90 5.78
CA ALA A 158 17.25 -9.53 5.27
C ALA A 158 16.55 -8.54 6.23
N TRP A 159 15.79 -9.08 7.20
CA TRP A 159 14.97 -8.31 8.15
C TRP A 159 15.60 -8.16 9.54
N ARG A 160 16.79 -8.75 9.77
CA ARG A 160 17.55 -8.67 11.02
C ARG A 160 18.53 -7.50 11.09
#